data_b12bf5396cc1e233f9b4d53616a72859
#
_entry.id   b12bf5396cc1e233f9b4d53616a72859
#
_cell.length_a   1.000
_cell.length_b   1.000
_cell.length_c   1.000
_cell.angle_alpha   90.00
_cell.angle_beta   90.00
_cell.angle_gamma   90.00
#
_symmetry.space_group_name_H-M   'P 1'
#
loop_
_entity.id
_entity.type
_entity.pdbx_description
1 polymer ?
#
loop_
_entity_poly.entity_id
_entity_poly.type
_entity_poly.pdbx_seq_one_letter_code
_entity_poly.pdbx_strand_id
1 'polypeptide(L)'
;MYYHASQVQGITRLEPRISNHGIPLIYFSRKRENVLVYLSNAIEKYCRETGFAYDGVWQKWGPYGFGPDGRLCLEEYYPDAIERTYKGVSGYIYHAEEITDSGFEVQIPDAATSSEPVIVTGSEYVPDAYEAILEAEREGLIILRRYGEMTDRKKEWIAATIREEYASAEGHPEYRHFLRGCFPEILEGEKN
;
A
#
# COMPACT_ATOMS: atom_id res chain seq x y z
N MET A 1 8.71 4.54 -19.57
CA MET A 1 7.47 4.97 -18.92
C MET A 1 7.58 4.68 -17.43
N TYR A 2 7.20 5.64 -16.59
CA TYR A 2 7.18 5.55 -15.13
C TYR A 2 5.78 5.84 -14.64
N TYR A 3 5.30 5.08 -13.65
CA TYR A 3 3.93 5.16 -13.14
C TYR A 3 3.94 5.58 -11.68
N HIS A 4 2.97 6.42 -11.31
CA HIS A 4 2.71 6.88 -9.94
C HIS A 4 1.20 6.88 -9.69
N ALA A 5 0.74 6.40 -8.54
CA ALA A 5 -0.67 6.38 -8.21
C ALA A 5 -1.03 7.44 -7.16
N SER A 6 -2.20 8.06 -7.33
CA SER A 6 -2.75 9.02 -6.37
C SER A 6 -4.27 9.08 -6.48
N GLN A 7 -4.95 9.34 -5.37
CA GLN A 7 -6.39 9.64 -5.37
C GLN A 7 -6.68 11.09 -5.82
N VAL A 8 -5.67 11.94 -5.86
CA VAL A 8 -5.83 13.35 -6.26
C VAL A 8 -5.97 13.45 -7.78
N GLN A 9 -7.02 14.13 -8.23
CA GLN A 9 -7.27 14.38 -9.65
C GLN A 9 -6.46 15.55 -10.17
N GLY A 10 -6.08 15.49 -11.46
CA GLY A 10 -5.56 16.65 -12.20
C GLY A 10 -4.12 17.03 -11.87
N ILE A 11 -3.32 16.09 -11.36
CA ILE A 11 -1.90 16.33 -11.15
C ILE A 11 -1.21 16.47 -12.52
N THR A 12 -0.63 17.63 -12.77
CA THR A 12 0.18 17.92 -13.96
C THR A 12 1.68 17.86 -13.68
N ARG A 13 2.05 17.96 -12.40
CA ARG A 13 3.42 17.91 -11.90
C ARG A 13 3.44 17.23 -10.54
N LEU A 14 4.30 16.24 -10.39
CA LEU A 14 4.57 15.58 -9.12
C LEU A 14 5.71 16.30 -8.41
N GLU A 15 5.54 16.50 -7.09
CA GLU A 15 6.54 17.14 -6.23
C GLU A 15 7.12 16.14 -5.25
N PRO A 16 8.44 16.18 -4.98
CA PRO A 16 9.07 15.35 -3.97
C PRO A 16 8.47 15.61 -2.58
N ARG A 17 8.18 14.56 -1.83
CA ARG A 17 7.64 14.63 -0.45
C ARG A 17 8.44 13.76 0.48
N ILE A 18 8.60 14.22 1.72
CA ILE A 18 9.21 13.41 2.78
C ILE A 18 8.24 12.27 3.12
N SER A 19 8.77 11.06 3.10
CA SER A 19 8.09 9.84 3.48
C SER A 19 8.89 9.10 4.56
N ASN A 20 8.63 7.83 4.75
CA ASN A 20 9.29 6.97 5.72
C ASN A 20 10.84 6.85 5.57
N HIS A 21 11.39 7.25 4.45
CA HIS A 21 12.86 7.29 4.25
C HIS A 21 13.53 8.61 4.71
N GLY A 22 12.73 9.58 5.18
CA GLY A 22 13.23 10.84 5.75
C GLY A 22 13.81 11.86 4.75
N ILE A 23 13.80 11.55 3.45
CA ILE A 23 14.23 12.43 2.36
C ILE A 23 13.07 12.69 1.40
N PRO A 24 13.03 13.88 0.75
CA PRO A 24 11.97 14.19 -0.19
C PRO A 24 12.18 13.44 -1.51
N LEU A 25 11.27 12.52 -1.84
CA LEU A 25 11.28 11.72 -3.05
C LEU A 25 9.89 11.61 -3.67
N ILE A 26 9.88 11.36 -4.98
CA ILE A 26 8.73 10.84 -5.70
C ILE A 26 9.04 9.38 -6.03
N TYR A 27 8.13 8.48 -5.73
CA TYR A 27 8.27 7.05 -6.01
C TYR A 27 7.48 6.69 -7.26
N PHE A 28 8.12 5.91 -8.11
CA PHE A 28 7.56 5.38 -9.36
C PHE A 28 7.76 3.88 -9.45
N SER A 29 6.98 3.24 -10.28
CA SER A 29 7.29 1.92 -10.81
C SER A 29 7.36 1.96 -12.34
N ARG A 30 8.17 1.08 -12.92
CA ARG A 30 8.20 0.84 -14.37
C ARG A 30 7.06 -0.08 -14.83
N LYS A 31 6.36 -0.70 -13.88
CA LYS A 31 5.17 -1.53 -14.10
C LYS A 31 3.93 -0.85 -13.55
N ARG A 32 2.92 -0.74 -14.41
CA ARG A 32 1.65 -0.09 -14.06
C ARG A 32 0.95 -0.78 -12.89
N GLU A 33 0.90 -2.10 -12.91
CA GLU A 33 0.23 -2.91 -11.88
C GLU A 33 0.82 -2.75 -10.49
N ASN A 34 2.13 -2.46 -10.40
CA ASN A 34 2.79 -2.30 -9.10
C ASN A 34 2.32 -1.05 -8.34
N VAL A 35 1.77 -0.04 -9.03
CA VAL A 35 1.31 1.18 -8.35
C VAL A 35 -0.13 1.11 -7.88
N LEU A 36 -0.89 0.06 -8.26
CA LEU A 36 -2.28 -0.12 -7.80
C LEU A 36 -2.39 -0.14 -6.28
N VAL A 37 -1.40 -0.70 -5.59
CA VAL A 37 -1.37 -0.79 -4.12
C VAL A 37 -1.32 0.57 -3.43
N TYR A 38 -0.87 1.60 -4.10
CA TYR A 38 -0.77 2.96 -3.56
C TYR A 38 -2.03 3.79 -3.77
N LEU A 39 -3.07 3.25 -4.42
CA LEU A 39 -4.37 3.90 -4.55
C LEU A 39 -5.14 3.94 -3.24
N SER A 40 -4.83 3.06 -2.28
CA SER A 40 -5.46 3.06 -0.96
C SER A 40 -4.45 2.86 0.15
N ASN A 41 -4.75 3.46 1.30
CA ASN A 41 -4.07 3.22 2.56
C ASN A 41 -5.05 2.55 3.52
N ALA A 42 -4.76 1.32 3.95
CA ALA A 42 -5.66 0.53 4.79
C ALA A 42 -5.98 1.22 6.12
N ILE A 43 -4.99 1.86 6.76
CA ILE A 43 -5.17 2.54 8.05
C ILE A 43 -6.06 3.77 7.89
N GLU A 44 -5.77 4.63 6.91
CA GLU A 44 -6.56 5.82 6.61
C GLU A 44 -8.01 5.46 6.29
N LYS A 45 -8.21 4.48 5.40
CA LYS A 45 -9.55 4.03 5.00
C LYS A 45 -10.33 3.52 6.21
N TYR A 46 -9.72 2.66 7.04
CA TYR A 46 -10.35 2.14 8.23
C TYR A 46 -10.70 3.23 9.26
N CYS A 47 -9.79 4.16 9.51
CA CYS A 47 -10.05 5.30 10.39
C CYS A 47 -11.22 6.15 9.88
N ARG A 48 -11.27 6.44 8.58
CA ARG A 48 -12.35 7.18 7.96
C ARG A 48 -13.70 6.48 8.11
N GLU A 49 -13.74 5.17 7.85
CA GLU A 49 -14.96 4.35 7.96
C GLU A 49 -15.48 4.22 9.39
N THR A 50 -14.59 4.26 10.37
CA THR A 50 -14.93 4.13 11.81
C THR A 50 -15.05 5.48 12.54
N GLY A 51 -14.84 6.60 11.83
CA GLY A 51 -14.88 7.94 12.43
C GLY A 51 -13.72 8.23 13.39
N PHE A 52 -12.61 7.51 13.27
CA PHE A 52 -11.41 7.75 14.08
C PHE A 52 -10.52 8.81 13.43
N ALA A 53 -9.87 9.64 14.25
CA ALA A 53 -8.95 10.68 13.77
C ALA A 53 -7.73 10.05 13.07
N TYR A 54 -7.34 10.62 11.94
CA TYR A 54 -6.18 10.22 11.17
C TYR A 54 -5.41 11.46 10.73
N ASP A 55 -4.15 11.55 11.11
CA ASP A 55 -3.28 12.69 10.82
C ASP A 55 -2.31 12.47 9.65
N GLY A 56 -2.26 11.25 9.14
CA GLY A 56 -1.43 10.89 7.99
C GLY A 56 0.07 10.82 8.25
N VAL A 57 0.50 10.91 9.51
CA VAL A 57 1.91 11.02 9.87
C VAL A 57 2.66 9.70 9.68
N TRP A 58 2.04 8.58 9.98
CA TRP A 58 2.74 7.31 9.98
C TRP A 58 1.98 6.18 9.28
N GLN A 59 2.70 5.45 8.42
CA GLN A 59 2.17 4.39 7.60
C GLN A 59 3.13 3.21 7.55
N LYS A 60 2.82 2.14 8.22
CA LYS A 60 3.62 0.91 8.18
C LYS A 60 2.89 -0.27 7.56
N TRP A 61 1.58 -0.15 7.44
CA TRP A 61 0.78 -1.23 6.86
C TRP A 61 0.97 -1.31 5.35
N GLY A 62 1.32 -2.50 4.89
CA GLY A 62 1.42 -2.83 3.49
C GLY A 62 1.83 -4.28 3.33
N PRO A 63 0.91 -5.26 3.52
CA PRO A 63 1.24 -6.68 3.40
C PRO A 63 1.39 -7.06 1.93
N TYR A 64 2.34 -6.46 1.27
CA TYR A 64 2.74 -6.79 -0.08
C TYR A 64 4.24 -7.03 -0.15
N GLY A 65 4.63 -7.82 -1.12
CA GLY A 65 6.02 -8.12 -1.43
C GLY A 65 6.15 -8.45 -2.91
N PHE A 66 7.23 -9.12 -3.26
CA PHE A 66 7.47 -9.54 -4.64
C PHE A 66 7.82 -11.03 -4.67
N GLY A 67 7.26 -11.73 -5.63
CA GLY A 67 7.60 -13.12 -5.90
C GLY A 67 9.02 -13.28 -6.46
N PRO A 68 9.52 -14.52 -6.54
CA PRO A 68 10.85 -14.81 -7.13
C PRO A 68 10.97 -14.38 -8.60
N ASP A 69 9.85 -14.23 -9.27
CA ASP A 69 9.73 -13.77 -10.66
C ASP A 69 9.56 -12.24 -10.78
N GLY A 70 9.66 -11.53 -9.66
CA GLY A 70 9.51 -10.07 -9.59
C GLY A 70 8.08 -9.56 -9.71
N ARG A 71 7.06 -10.44 -9.72
CA ARG A 71 5.66 -10.00 -9.67
C ARG A 71 5.27 -9.50 -8.28
N LEU A 72 4.48 -8.45 -8.27
CA LEU A 72 3.85 -7.96 -7.05
C LEU A 72 2.96 -9.06 -6.44
N CYS A 73 3.10 -9.28 -5.14
CA CYS A 73 2.30 -10.21 -4.37
C CYS A 73 1.63 -9.48 -3.21
N LEU A 74 0.30 -9.44 -3.20
CA LEU A 74 -0.49 -8.95 -2.07
C LEU A 74 -0.89 -10.13 -1.17
N GLU A 75 -0.75 -9.96 0.14
CA GLU A 75 -1.09 -10.98 1.14
C GLU A 75 -2.17 -10.46 2.09
N GLU A 76 -3.22 -11.26 2.29
CA GLU A 76 -4.25 -10.96 3.28
C GLU A 76 -3.81 -11.43 4.66
N TYR A 77 -3.58 -10.50 5.59
CA TYR A 77 -3.24 -10.86 6.98
C TYR A 77 -4.49 -11.07 7.86
N TYR A 78 -5.66 -10.72 7.35
CA TYR A 78 -6.98 -11.01 7.93
C TYR A 78 -7.99 -11.24 6.80
N PRO A 79 -9.15 -11.85 7.09
CA PRO A 79 -10.14 -12.15 6.04
C PRO A 79 -10.56 -10.92 5.25
N ASP A 80 -10.58 -11.05 3.92
CA ASP A 80 -11.03 -10.02 2.96
C ASP A 80 -10.21 -8.71 3.03
N ALA A 81 -8.96 -8.77 3.50
CA ALA A 81 -8.12 -7.58 3.71
C ALA A 81 -7.92 -6.77 2.42
N ILE A 82 -7.78 -7.43 1.27
CA ILE A 82 -7.61 -6.76 -0.03
C ILE A 82 -8.91 -6.06 -0.43
N GLU A 83 -10.05 -6.74 -0.34
CA GLU A 83 -11.35 -6.13 -0.62
C GLU A 83 -11.62 -4.94 0.31
N ARG A 84 -11.43 -5.12 1.61
CA ARG A 84 -11.64 -4.06 2.63
C ARG A 84 -10.75 -2.86 2.43
N THR A 85 -9.54 -3.04 1.90
CA THR A 85 -8.60 -1.96 1.64
C THR A 85 -8.90 -1.21 0.35
N TYR A 86 -9.28 -1.90 -0.72
CA TYR A 86 -9.28 -1.31 -2.06
C TYR A 86 -10.66 -1.12 -2.68
N LYS A 87 -11.70 -1.84 -2.25
CA LYS A 87 -13.05 -1.74 -2.82
C LYS A 87 -13.67 -0.38 -2.58
N GLY A 88 -14.26 0.20 -3.62
CA GLY A 88 -14.86 1.52 -3.60
C GLY A 88 -13.85 2.68 -3.56
N VAL A 89 -12.56 2.40 -3.73
CA VAL A 89 -11.53 3.43 -3.83
C VAL A 89 -11.23 3.71 -5.29
N SER A 90 -11.44 4.94 -5.72
CA SER A 90 -11.04 5.42 -7.04
C SER A 90 -9.78 6.27 -6.96
N GLY A 91 -9.10 6.42 -8.09
CA GLY A 91 -7.92 7.26 -8.19
C GLY A 91 -7.38 7.34 -9.62
N TYR A 92 -6.14 7.77 -9.74
CA TYR A 92 -5.48 8.00 -11.01
C TYR A 92 -4.11 7.35 -11.00
N ILE A 93 -3.75 6.73 -12.10
CA ILE A 93 -2.38 6.31 -12.38
C ILE A 93 -1.79 7.35 -13.32
N TYR A 94 -0.86 8.14 -12.79
CA TYR A 94 -0.10 9.13 -13.55
C TYR A 94 1.12 8.48 -14.16
N HIS A 95 1.52 8.93 -15.35
CA HIS A 95 2.72 8.45 -15.99
C HIS A 95 3.60 9.60 -16.51
N ALA A 96 4.89 9.32 -16.53
CA ALA A 96 5.93 10.18 -17.08
C ALA A 96 6.84 9.36 -17.98
N GLU A 97 7.36 9.99 -19.04
CA GLU A 97 8.30 9.34 -19.95
C GLU A 97 9.71 9.32 -19.37
N GLU A 98 10.08 10.39 -18.71
CA GLU A 98 11.41 10.60 -18.14
C GLU A 98 11.32 11.08 -16.70
N ILE A 99 12.30 10.71 -15.89
CA ILE A 99 12.51 11.19 -14.53
C ILE A 99 14.00 11.49 -14.34
N THR A 100 14.32 12.42 -13.46
CA THR A 100 15.69 12.57 -12.95
C THR A 100 15.88 11.59 -11.82
N ASP A 101 16.73 10.57 -12.04
CA ASP A 101 17.01 9.58 -11.01
C ASP A 101 17.65 10.24 -9.78
N SER A 102 17.09 9.99 -8.62
CA SER A 102 17.59 10.56 -7.36
C SER A 102 18.89 9.90 -6.87
N GLY A 103 19.28 8.77 -7.43
CA GLY A 103 20.36 7.93 -6.92
C GLY A 103 20.02 7.17 -5.61
N PHE A 104 18.79 7.30 -5.11
CA PHE A 104 18.33 6.56 -3.94
C PHE A 104 17.85 5.16 -4.36
N GLU A 105 18.56 4.14 -3.91
CA GLU A 105 18.19 2.76 -4.19
C GLU A 105 17.01 2.31 -3.31
N VAL A 106 15.91 1.98 -3.95
CA VAL A 106 14.77 1.31 -3.33
C VAL A 106 14.87 -0.19 -3.63
N GLN A 107 14.88 -1.01 -2.58
CA GLN A 107 14.94 -2.48 -2.74
C GLN A 107 13.57 -3.06 -3.13
N ILE A 108 12.96 -2.49 -4.16
CA ILE A 108 11.67 -2.89 -4.71
C ILE A 108 11.86 -3.11 -6.21
N PRO A 109 11.50 -4.27 -6.76
CA PRO A 109 11.59 -4.53 -8.21
C PRO A 109 10.87 -3.47 -9.04
N ASP A 110 11.51 -3.03 -10.11
CA ASP A 110 10.99 -2.03 -11.05
C ASP A 110 10.67 -0.65 -10.43
N ALA A 111 11.06 -0.40 -9.17
CA ALA A 111 10.93 0.92 -8.58
C ALA A 111 11.96 1.90 -9.13
N ALA A 112 11.59 3.18 -9.14
CA ALA A 112 12.46 4.29 -9.44
C ALA A 112 12.06 5.50 -8.60
N THR A 113 13.01 6.40 -8.33
CA THR A 113 12.76 7.59 -7.52
C THR A 113 13.30 8.85 -8.19
N SER A 114 12.65 9.98 -7.93
CA SER A 114 13.16 11.29 -8.31
C SER A 114 13.17 12.21 -7.09
N SER A 115 14.27 12.93 -6.91
CA SER A 115 14.38 14.02 -5.94
C SER A 115 13.94 15.37 -6.49
N GLU A 116 13.65 15.41 -7.79
CA GLU A 116 13.20 16.61 -8.48
C GLU A 116 11.75 16.46 -8.95
N PRO A 117 11.04 17.58 -9.14
CA PRO A 117 9.70 17.57 -9.69
C PRO A 117 9.63 16.91 -11.07
N VAL A 118 8.57 16.15 -11.30
CA VAL A 118 8.38 15.41 -12.55
C VAL A 118 7.09 15.87 -13.24
N ILE A 119 7.18 16.21 -14.51
CA ILE A 119 6.02 16.56 -15.33
C ILE A 119 5.26 15.29 -15.71
N VAL A 120 3.97 15.29 -15.46
CA VAL A 120 3.06 14.22 -15.86
C VAL A 120 2.76 14.34 -17.35
N THR A 121 2.93 13.26 -18.09
CA THR A 121 2.65 13.20 -19.53
C THR A 121 1.27 12.63 -19.85
N GLY A 122 0.61 11.99 -18.87
CA GLY A 122 -0.75 11.50 -19.00
C GLY A 122 -1.24 10.84 -17.72
N SER A 123 -2.53 10.51 -17.71
CA SER A 123 -3.14 9.83 -16.57
C SER A 123 -4.25 8.88 -17.02
N GLU A 124 -4.43 7.83 -16.25
CA GLU A 124 -5.52 6.87 -16.37
C GLU A 124 -6.40 6.96 -15.13
N TYR A 125 -7.71 7.04 -15.30
CA TYR A 125 -8.66 6.96 -14.19
C TYR A 125 -8.95 5.51 -13.85
N VAL A 126 -8.79 5.15 -12.58
CA VAL A 126 -9.15 3.84 -12.00
C VAL A 126 -10.42 4.03 -11.17
N PRO A 127 -11.58 3.56 -11.64
CA PRO A 127 -12.86 3.76 -10.96
C PRO A 127 -12.96 2.97 -9.65
N ASP A 128 -12.35 1.81 -9.58
CA ASP A 128 -12.30 0.95 -8.40
C ASP A 128 -10.95 0.21 -8.36
N ALA A 129 -10.16 0.49 -7.32
CA ALA A 129 -8.83 -0.11 -7.17
C ALA A 129 -8.88 -1.62 -6.94
N TYR A 130 -9.93 -2.13 -6.27
CA TYR A 130 -10.12 -3.56 -6.04
C TYR A 130 -10.35 -4.31 -7.37
N GLU A 131 -11.25 -3.80 -8.22
CA GLU A 131 -11.51 -4.40 -9.52
C GLU A 131 -10.28 -4.36 -10.42
N ALA A 132 -9.50 -3.28 -10.39
CA ALA A 132 -8.25 -3.18 -11.14
C ALA A 132 -7.19 -4.19 -10.64
N ILE A 133 -7.14 -4.45 -9.33
CA ILE A 133 -6.26 -5.49 -8.73
C ILE A 133 -6.72 -6.88 -9.17
N LEU A 134 -8.03 -7.17 -9.13
CA LEU A 134 -8.55 -8.46 -9.59
C LEU A 134 -8.32 -8.70 -11.09
N GLU A 135 -8.40 -7.64 -11.91
CA GLU A 135 -8.07 -7.73 -13.34
C GLU A 135 -6.60 -8.08 -13.54
N ALA A 136 -5.71 -7.36 -12.85
CA ALA A 136 -4.26 -7.64 -12.92
C ALA A 136 -3.92 -9.07 -12.43
N GLU A 137 -4.65 -9.62 -11.44
CA GLU A 137 -4.52 -11.03 -11.04
C GLU A 137 -4.95 -11.97 -12.15
N ARG A 138 -6.13 -11.73 -12.79
CA ARG A 138 -6.63 -12.56 -13.91
C ARG A 138 -5.68 -12.56 -15.10
N GLU A 139 -5.02 -11.46 -15.35
CA GLU A 139 -3.99 -11.33 -16.39
C GLU A 139 -2.63 -11.94 -15.99
N GLY A 140 -2.49 -12.40 -14.74
CA GLY A 140 -1.24 -13.00 -14.23
C GLY A 140 -0.13 -12.00 -13.98
N LEU A 141 -0.44 -10.70 -13.91
CA LEU A 141 0.51 -9.61 -13.67
C LEU A 141 0.89 -9.48 -12.20
N ILE A 142 -0.03 -9.82 -11.29
CA ILE A 142 0.15 -9.81 -9.85
C ILE A 142 -0.29 -11.14 -9.23
N ILE A 143 0.07 -11.36 -7.98
CA ILE A 143 -0.30 -12.55 -7.19
C ILE A 143 -1.11 -12.07 -5.98
N LEU A 144 -2.28 -12.67 -5.74
CA LEU A 144 -3.03 -12.50 -4.51
C LEU A 144 -2.93 -13.78 -3.68
N ARG A 145 -2.59 -13.62 -2.40
CA ARG A 145 -2.59 -14.69 -1.39
C ARG A 145 -3.69 -14.42 -0.39
N ARG A 146 -4.75 -15.18 -0.46
CA ARG A 146 -5.92 -15.00 0.37
C ARG A 146 -5.75 -15.62 1.75
N TYR A 147 -6.30 -14.98 2.77
CA TYR A 147 -6.18 -15.43 4.16
C TYR A 147 -6.64 -16.88 4.36
N GLY A 148 -7.70 -17.28 3.67
CA GLY A 148 -8.24 -18.66 3.74
C GLY A 148 -7.28 -19.73 3.19
N GLU A 149 -6.33 -19.35 2.35
CA GLU A 149 -5.35 -20.26 1.73
C GLU A 149 -4.05 -20.38 2.53
N MET A 150 -3.90 -19.57 3.60
CA MET A 150 -2.69 -19.54 4.40
C MET A 150 -2.56 -20.76 5.32
N THR A 151 -1.33 -21.24 5.43
CA THR A 151 -0.98 -22.32 6.38
C THR A 151 -1.07 -21.82 7.83
N ASP A 152 -1.30 -22.76 8.77
CA ASP A 152 -1.33 -22.43 10.20
C ASP A 152 -0.02 -21.78 10.66
N ARG A 153 1.12 -22.26 10.19
CA ARG A 153 2.43 -21.64 10.46
C ARG A 153 2.50 -20.16 10.02
N LYS A 154 1.91 -19.83 8.86
CA LYS A 154 1.87 -18.43 8.39
C LYS A 154 0.95 -17.60 9.27
N LYS A 155 -0.19 -18.14 9.69
CA LYS A 155 -1.12 -17.48 10.61
C LYS A 155 -0.51 -17.23 11.98
N GLU A 156 0.25 -18.19 12.52
CA GLU A 156 1.02 -18.02 13.76
C GLU A 156 2.05 -16.90 13.64
N TRP A 157 2.77 -16.85 12.51
CA TRP A 157 3.72 -15.78 12.22
C TRP A 157 3.02 -14.42 12.11
N ILE A 158 1.86 -14.35 11.45
CA ILE A 158 1.05 -13.13 11.38
C ILE A 158 0.66 -12.69 12.80
N ALA A 159 0.19 -13.61 13.64
CA ALA A 159 -0.22 -13.29 15.00
C ALA A 159 0.94 -12.72 15.83
N ALA A 160 2.14 -13.29 15.73
CA ALA A 160 3.34 -12.77 16.38
C ALA A 160 3.69 -11.37 15.86
N THR A 161 3.71 -11.19 14.54
CA THR A 161 3.99 -9.90 13.89
C THR A 161 3.00 -8.82 14.32
N ILE A 162 1.70 -9.14 14.38
CA ILE A 162 0.65 -8.16 14.78
C ILE A 162 0.85 -7.71 16.23
N ARG A 163 1.23 -8.61 17.14
CA ARG A 163 1.54 -8.22 18.53
C ARG A 163 2.74 -7.27 18.61
N GLU A 164 3.80 -7.57 17.86
CA GLU A 164 4.98 -6.70 17.77
C GLU A 164 4.64 -5.33 17.19
N GLU A 165 3.87 -5.30 16.09
CA GLU A 165 3.39 -4.06 15.46
C GLU A 165 2.55 -3.24 16.45
N TYR A 166 1.62 -3.89 17.16
CA TYR A 166 0.78 -3.23 18.15
C TYR A 166 1.59 -2.64 19.31
N ALA A 167 2.59 -3.35 19.81
CA ALA A 167 3.48 -2.87 20.84
C ALA A 167 4.32 -1.67 20.35
N SER A 168 4.87 -1.75 19.13
CA SER A 168 5.69 -0.68 18.54
C SER A 168 4.91 0.58 18.17
N ALA A 169 3.59 0.50 18.05
CA ALA A 169 2.71 1.60 17.64
C ALA A 169 2.24 2.48 18.82
N GLU A 170 3.00 2.59 19.92
CA GLU A 170 2.57 3.34 21.11
C GLU A 170 2.30 4.83 20.84
N GLY A 171 3.05 5.46 19.97
CA GLY A 171 2.85 6.84 19.55
C GLY A 171 1.88 7.04 18.39
N HIS A 172 1.19 5.99 17.91
CA HIS A 172 0.38 5.99 16.70
C HIS A 172 -1.02 5.43 16.97
N PRO A 173 -1.91 6.22 17.59
CA PRO A 173 -3.24 5.76 18.01
C PRO A 173 -4.11 5.28 16.84
N GLU A 174 -3.99 5.90 15.66
CA GLU A 174 -4.68 5.51 14.44
C GLU A 174 -4.28 4.09 13.98
N TYR A 175 -2.99 3.76 14.09
CA TYR A 175 -2.50 2.43 13.76
C TYR A 175 -2.95 1.38 14.77
N ARG A 176 -2.89 1.70 16.07
CA ARG A 176 -3.44 0.82 17.11
C ARG A 176 -4.93 0.60 16.95
N HIS A 177 -5.68 1.64 16.56
CA HIS A 177 -7.11 1.52 16.28
C HIS A 177 -7.38 0.56 15.13
N PHE A 178 -6.63 0.69 14.03
CA PHE A 178 -6.68 -0.22 12.88
C PHE A 178 -6.37 -1.66 13.30
N LEU A 179 -5.26 -1.89 14.01
CA LEU A 179 -4.83 -3.22 14.42
C LEU A 179 -5.87 -3.90 15.32
N ARG A 180 -6.44 -3.19 16.30
CA ARG A 180 -7.51 -3.73 17.16
C ARG A 180 -8.75 -4.12 16.37
N GLY A 181 -9.13 -3.31 15.39
CA GLY A 181 -10.32 -3.55 14.59
C GLY A 181 -10.18 -4.66 13.55
N CYS A 182 -8.97 -4.85 13.03
CA CYS A 182 -8.70 -5.88 12.03
C CYS A 182 -8.24 -7.22 12.62
N PHE A 183 -7.67 -7.20 13.83
CA PHE A 183 -7.10 -8.38 14.50
C PHE A 183 -7.59 -8.57 15.95
N PRO A 184 -8.91 -8.51 16.21
CA PRO A 184 -9.42 -8.58 17.58
C PRO A 184 -9.05 -9.89 18.27
N GLU A 185 -9.13 -11.03 17.58
CA GLU A 185 -8.81 -12.35 18.14
C GLU A 185 -7.35 -12.49 18.59
N ILE A 186 -6.44 -11.74 17.95
CA ILE A 186 -5.01 -11.76 18.28
C ILE A 186 -4.71 -10.84 19.47
N LEU A 187 -5.39 -9.68 19.56
CA LEU A 187 -5.10 -8.62 20.52
C LEU A 187 -6.02 -8.59 21.75
N GLU A 188 -7.19 -9.23 21.71
CA GLU A 188 -8.10 -9.29 22.87
C GLU A 188 -7.56 -10.15 24.04
N GLY A 189 -6.59 -11.02 23.80
CA GLY A 189 -5.88 -11.77 24.83
C GLY A 189 -4.91 -10.96 25.70
N GLU A 190 -4.61 -9.71 25.33
CA GLU A 190 -3.69 -8.80 26.04
C GLU A 190 -4.41 -7.76 26.91
N LYS A 191 -5.62 -8.08 27.40
CA LYS A 191 -6.23 -7.29 28.46
C LYS A 191 -5.58 -7.66 29.80
N ASN A 192 -4.44 -6.99 30.08
CA ASN A 192 -4.02 -6.66 31.46
C ASN A 192 -2.96 -5.56 31.41
#